data_b5ed7f36d75902d5058954b5b7364d1c
#
_entry.id   b5ed7f36d75902d5058954b5b7364d1c
#
_cell.length_a   1.000
_cell.length_b   1.000
_cell.length_c   1.000
_cell.angle_alpha   90.00
_cell.angle_beta   90.00
_cell.angle_gamma   90.00
#
_symmetry.space_group_name_H-M   'P 1'
#
loop_
_entity.id
_entity.type
_entity.pdbx_description
1 polymer ?
#
loop_
_entity_poly.entity_id
_entity_poly.type
_entity_poly.pdbx_seq_one_letter_code
_entity_poly.pdbx_strand_id
1 'polypeptide(L)'
;MAERDRLLHRLDEGLAALGLDLPDSVRGRLIDYVELLARWNSAYNLTAVRDPGEMVARHLLDSLAIAAHVSGASLADLGTGAGLPGIPLALLQPERQFTLVDSNGKKARFLREAVRSLKLANVRVFEGRVQDVPGQFDCITARAFATLADMLNWAGGLLADGGSWLAMKGKLQDEEIAALPAGFRIEQTLALAVPRTVGERHLIVIRKA
;
A
#
# COMPACT_ATOMS: atom_id res chain seq x y z
N MET A 1 26.32 5.59 15.32
CA MET A 1 25.45 5.85 14.14
C MET A 1 24.08 6.25 14.67
N ALA A 2 23.56 7.41 14.29
CA ALA A 2 22.23 7.86 14.68
C ALA A 2 21.14 6.87 14.24
N GLU A 3 19.99 6.84 14.92
CA GLU A 3 18.91 5.91 14.57
C GLU A 3 18.45 6.11 13.12
N ARG A 4 18.27 7.35 12.72
CA ARG A 4 17.91 7.73 11.35
C ARG A 4 18.90 7.18 10.30
N ASP A 5 20.21 7.24 10.56
CA ASP A 5 21.22 6.70 9.64
C ASP A 5 21.08 5.19 9.49
N ARG A 6 20.74 4.48 10.58
CA ARG A 6 20.47 3.03 10.53
C ARG A 6 19.23 2.69 9.70
N LEU A 7 18.18 3.50 9.83
CA LEU A 7 16.95 3.31 9.05
C LEU A 7 17.21 3.58 7.56
N LEU A 8 17.95 4.65 7.22
CA LEU A 8 18.34 4.96 5.85
C LEU A 8 19.19 3.84 5.25
N HIS A 9 20.21 3.38 5.97
CA HIS A 9 21.06 2.28 5.50
C HIS A 9 20.23 1.01 5.22
N ARG A 10 19.30 0.65 6.13
CA ARG A 10 18.41 -0.50 5.95
C ARG A 10 17.47 -0.33 4.75
N LEU A 11 16.99 0.89 4.52
CA LEU A 11 16.18 1.21 3.35
C LEU A 11 16.99 1.07 2.06
N ASP A 12 18.22 1.61 2.02
CA ASP A 12 19.09 1.56 0.85
C ASP A 12 19.45 0.12 0.44
N GLU A 13 19.80 -0.74 1.40
CA GLU A 13 20.02 -2.17 1.14
C GLU A 13 18.77 -2.85 0.56
N GLY A 14 17.60 -2.52 1.11
CA GLY A 14 16.35 -3.09 0.64
C GLY A 14 15.95 -2.58 -0.75
N LEU A 15 16.14 -1.29 -1.04
CA LEU A 15 15.89 -0.71 -2.35
C LEU A 15 16.82 -1.33 -3.42
N ALA A 16 18.10 -1.49 -3.11
CA ALA A 16 19.05 -2.16 -4.01
C ALA A 16 18.60 -3.60 -4.32
N ALA A 17 18.12 -4.35 -3.32
CA ALA A 17 17.62 -5.70 -3.52
C ALA A 17 16.31 -5.76 -4.33
N LEU A 18 15.49 -4.69 -4.30
CA LEU A 18 14.29 -4.54 -5.14
C LEU A 18 14.63 -3.97 -6.54
N GLY A 19 15.87 -3.59 -6.81
CA GLY A 19 16.27 -2.94 -8.06
C GLY A 19 15.71 -1.52 -8.20
N LEU A 20 15.43 -0.85 -7.10
CA LEU A 20 14.91 0.51 -7.07
C LEU A 20 16.01 1.51 -6.74
N ASP A 21 16.19 2.50 -7.60
CA ASP A 21 17.06 3.66 -7.36
C ASP A 21 16.18 4.89 -7.10
N LEU A 22 16.23 5.43 -5.88
CA LEU A 22 15.41 6.55 -5.45
C LEU A 22 16.27 7.75 -5.07
N PRO A 23 15.85 8.98 -5.42
CA PRO A 23 16.52 10.19 -4.97
C PRO A 23 16.59 10.29 -3.43
N ASP A 24 17.64 10.92 -2.91
CA ASP A 24 17.83 11.15 -1.47
C ASP A 24 16.62 11.82 -0.82
N SER A 25 15.99 12.75 -1.52
CA SER A 25 14.80 13.45 -1.04
C SER A 25 13.60 12.51 -0.85
N VAL A 26 13.42 11.50 -1.70
CA VAL A 26 12.36 10.49 -1.56
C VAL A 26 12.71 9.53 -0.42
N ARG A 27 13.96 9.04 -0.36
CA ARG A 27 14.43 8.17 0.73
C ARG A 27 14.28 8.83 2.10
N GLY A 28 14.67 10.12 2.20
CA GLY A 28 14.48 10.90 3.43
C GLY A 28 13.02 10.99 3.87
N ARG A 29 12.09 11.26 2.93
CA ARG A 29 10.64 11.33 3.21
C ARG A 29 10.03 9.98 3.58
N LEU A 30 10.52 8.87 3.02
CA LEU A 30 10.12 7.52 3.44
C LEU A 30 10.51 7.25 4.90
N ILE A 31 11.69 7.69 5.33
CA ILE A 31 12.10 7.59 6.74
C ILE A 31 11.29 8.55 7.63
N ASP A 32 11.01 9.78 7.18
CA ASP A 32 10.12 10.71 7.91
C ASP A 32 8.74 10.05 8.17
N TYR A 33 8.22 9.32 7.18
CA TYR A 33 6.98 8.55 7.35
C TYR A 33 7.11 7.45 8.41
N VAL A 34 8.20 6.68 8.42
CA VAL A 34 8.44 5.63 9.43
C VAL A 34 8.53 6.23 10.83
N GLU A 35 9.27 7.32 11.00
CA GLU A 35 9.42 8.02 12.28
C GLU A 35 8.08 8.59 12.77
N LEU A 36 7.27 9.15 11.85
CA LEU A 36 5.92 9.62 12.16
C LEU A 36 5.01 8.45 12.58
N LEU A 37 5.02 7.35 11.81
CA LEU A 37 4.22 6.16 12.10
C LEU A 37 4.60 5.56 13.46
N ALA A 38 5.88 5.41 13.75
CA ALA A 38 6.36 4.86 15.03
C ALA A 38 5.87 5.70 16.23
N ARG A 39 5.96 7.03 16.12
CA ARG A 39 5.48 7.96 17.14
C ARG A 39 3.97 7.85 17.36
N TRP A 40 3.17 7.81 16.30
CA TRP A 40 1.72 7.67 16.43
C TRP A 40 1.30 6.27 16.86
N ASN A 41 2.04 5.24 16.47
CA ASN A 41 1.74 3.85 16.81
C ASN A 41 1.82 3.59 18.31
N SER A 42 2.67 4.31 19.02
CA SER A 42 2.78 4.20 20.48
C SER A 42 1.47 4.55 21.22
N ALA A 43 0.66 5.46 20.64
CA ALA A 43 -0.59 5.94 21.23
C ALA A 43 -1.84 5.29 20.62
N TYR A 44 -1.82 4.93 19.33
CA TYR A 44 -3.02 4.58 18.58
C TYR A 44 -3.08 3.14 18.07
N ASN A 45 -2.02 2.35 18.21
CA ASN A 45 -1.93 0.97 17.71
C ASN A 45 -2.33 0.84 16.22
N LEU A 46 -1.71 1.65 15.37
CA LEU A 46 -1.98 1.69 13.93
C LEU A 46 -1.47 0.45 13.20
N THR A 47 -0.40 -0.17 13.72
CA THR A 47 0.21 -1.40 13.22
C THR A 47 0.72 -2.27 14.37
N ALA A 48 0.77 -3.58 14.14
CA ALA A 48 1.37 -4.54 15.08
C ALA A 48 2.90 -4.45 15.13
N VAL A 49 3.53 -3.89 14.09
CA VAL A 49 4.99 -3.70 14.03
C VAL A 49 5.36 -2.48 14.86
N ARG A 50 6.26 -2.65 15.83
CA ARG A 50 6.63 -1.58 16.77
C ARG A 50 8.04 -1.04 16.54
N ASP A 51 8.95 -1.88 16.10
CA ASP A 51 10.34 -1.48 15.80
C ASP A 51 10.43 -0.71 14.48
N PRO A 52 10.99 0.52 14.44
CA PRO A 52 11.11 1.30 13.22
C PRO A 52 11.94 0.61 12.13
N GLY A 53 12.96 -0.16 12.50
CA GLY A 53 13.74 -0.93 11.55
C GLY A 53 12.93 -2.06 10.89
N GLU A 54 12.03 -2.70 11.64
CA GLU A 54 11.08 -3.66 11.07
C GLU A 54 10.02 -2.98 10.21
N MET A 55 9.61 -1.73 10.53
CA MET A 55 8.71 -0.95 9.67
C MET A 55 9.33 -0.67 8.30
N VAL A 56 10.65 -0.44 8.21
CA VAL A 56 11.33 -0.30 6.92
C VAL A 56 11.10 -1.55 6.06
N ALA A 57 11.36 -2.74 6.59
CA ALA A 57 11.22 -3.98 5.82
C ALA A 57 9.75 -4.33 5.54
N ARG A 58 8.92 -4.42 6.59
CA ARG A 58 7.56 -4.96 6.52
C ARG A 58 6.52 -3.95 6.05
N HIS A 59 6.85 -2.68 5.99
CA HIS A 59 5.95 -1.62 5.54
C HIS A 59 6.47 -0.91 4.28
N LEU A 60 7.69 -0.32 4.30
CA LEU A 60 8.18 0.39 3.14
C LEU A 60 8.52 -0.56 1.99
N LEU A 61 9.44 -1.51 2.21
CA LEU A 61 9.89 -2.40 1.13
C LEU A 61 8.77 -3.30 0.61
N ASP A 62 7.88 -3.79 1.49
CA ASP A 62 6.67 -4.52 1.12
C ASP A 62 5.76 -3.69 0.20
N SER A 63 5.56 -2.41 0.51
CA SER A 63 4.76 -1.50 -0.30
C SER A 63 5.43 -1.14 -1.63
N LEU A 64 6.74 -0.90 -1.62
CA LEU A 64 7.51 -0.51 -2.80
C LEU A 64 7.73 -1.67 -3.78
N ALA A 65 7.67 -2.91 -3.31
CA ALA A 65 7.80 -4.10 -4.15
C ALA A 65 6.74 -4.19 -5.26
N ILE A 66 5.59 -3.52 -5.10
CA ILE A 66 4.54 -3.49 -6.13
C ILE A 66 4.57 -2.25 -7.02
N ALA A 67 5.51 -1.32 -6.82
CA ALA A 67 5.53 -0.02 -7.49
C ALA A 67 5.52 -0.11 -9.02
N ALA A 68 6.23 -1.09 -9.59
CA ALA A 68 6.29 -1.31 -11.03
C ALA A 68 4.97 -1.81 -11.66
N HIS A 69 4.06 -2.30 -10.82
CA HIS A 69 2.75 -2.82 -11.29
C HIS A 69 1.63 -1.78 -11.20
N VAL A 70 1.88 -0.64 -10.56
CA VAL A 70 0.91 0.46 -10.49
C VAL A 70 0.79 1.13 -11.85
N SER A 71 -0.42 1.16 -12.40
CA SER A 71 -0.71 1.73 -13.72
C SER A 71 -1.76 2.84 -13.65
N GLY A 72 -1.89 3.64 -14.72
CA GLY A 72 -2.87 4.72 -14.82
C GLY A 72 -2.50 5.98 -14.02
N ALA A 73 -3.39 6.96 -13.98
CA ALA A 73 -3.19 8.26 -13.33
C ALA A 73 -3.76 8.32 -11.90
N SER A 74 -4.67 7.41 -11.56
CA SER A 74 -5.39 7.40 -10.28
C SER A 74 -5.31 6.05 -9.57
N LEU A 75 -5.10 6.07 -8.26
CA LEU A 75 -5.06 4.88 -7.41
C LEU A 75 -5.91 5.06 -6.16
N ALA A 76 -6.74 4.06 -5.86
CA ALA A 76 -7.38 3.92 -4.55
C ALA A 76 -6.70 2.81 -3.73
N ASP A 77 -6.29 3.12 -2.50
CA ASP A 77 -5.78 2.15 -1.53
C ASP A 77 -6.87 1.84 -0.50
N LEU A 78 -7.49 0.67 -0.62
CA LEU A 78 -8.68 0.29 0.14
C LEU A 78 -8.31 -0.44 1.43
N GLY A 79 -8.85 0.04 2.55
CA GLY A 79 -8.48 -0.46 3.87
C GLY A 79 -7.01 -0.14 4.20
N THR A 80 -6.57 1.04 3.81
CA THR A 80 -5.15 1.45 3.81
C THR A 80 -4.48 1.40 5.18
N GLY A 81 -5.24 1.42 6.25
CA GLY A 81 -4.73 1.33 7.62
C GLY A 81 -3.82 2.49 7.99
N ALA A 82 -2.55 2.19 8.16
CA ALA A 82 -1.51 3.19 8.39
C ALA A 82 -1.05 3.92 7.10
N GLY A 83 -1.76 3.76 5.99
CA GLY A 83 -1.39 4.35 4.70
C GLY A 83 -0.51 3.43 3.85
N LEU A 84 -0.72 2.13 3.95
CA LEU A 84 0.12 1.11 3.33
C LEU A 84 -0.69 0.22 2.37
N PRO A 85 -0.32 0.15 1.09
CA PRO A 85 0.90 0.66 0.47
C PRO A 85 0.83 2.11 -0.03
N GLY A 86 -0.30 2.81 0.12
CA GLY A 86 -0.60 4.07 -0.54
C GLY A 86 0.39 5.20 -0.29
N ILE A 87 0.82 5.47 0.96
CA ILE A 87 1.77 6.57 1.26
C ILE A 87 3.16 6.31 0.66
N PRO A 88 3.81 5.14 0.83
CA PRO A 88 5.07 4.88 0.16
C PRO A 88 5.01 5.00 -1.36
N LEU A 89 3.93 4.53 -1.99
CA LEU A 89 3.71 4.65 -3.43
C LEU A 89 3.50 6.11 -3.86
N ALA A 90 2.75 6.89 -3.09
CA ALA A 90 2.51 8.31 -3.38
C ALA A 90 3.79 9.16 -3.27
N LEU A 91 4.70 8.80 -2.36
CA LEU A 91 6.02 9.42 -2.26
C LEU A 91 6.90 9.12 -3.48
N LEU A 92 6.77 7.92 -4.04
CA LEU A 92 7.53 7.47 -5.20
C LEU A 92 6.97 7.99 -6.53
N GLN A 93 5.65 8.15 -6.63
CA GLN A 93 4.93 8.48 -7.86
C GLN A 93 4.12 9.76 -7.68
N PRO A 94 4.76 10.93 -7.54
CA PRO A 94 4.08 12.20 -7.24
C PRO A 94 3.16 12.70 -8.36
N GLU A 95 3.30 12.18 -9.57
CA GLU A 95 2.46 12.48 -10.73
C GLU A 95 1.09 11.80 -10.69
N ARG A 96 0.91 10.76 -9.85
CA ARG A 96 -0.36 10.03 -9.71
C ARG A 96 -1.19 10.59 -8.58
N GLN A 97 -2.50 10.49 -8.70
CA GLN A 97 -3.45 10.84 -7.65
C GLN A 97 -3.79 9.62 -6.80
N PHE A 98 -3.62 9.72 -5.51
CA PHE A 98 -3.91 8.65 -4.55
C PHE A 98 -5.11 9.00 -3.69
N THR A 99 -6.00 8.02 -3.48
CA THR A 99 -7.10 8.10 -2.52
C THR A 99 -6.91 7.00 -1.48
N LEU A 100 -6.62 7.38 -0.24
CA LEU A 100 -6.45 6.48 0.88
C LEU A 100 -7.78 6.30 1.59
N VAL A 101 -8.28 5.07 1.64
CA VAL A 101 -9.62 4.75 2.17
C VAL A 101 -9.50 3.92 3.46
N ASP A 102 -10.05 4.41 4.55
CA ASP A 102 -10.22 3.63 5.79
C ASP A 102 -11.47 4.11 6.55
N SER A 103 -12.23 3.19 7.12
CA SER A 103 -13.42 3.52 7.91
C SER A 103 -13.12 3.84 9.37
N ASN A 104 -11.89 3.60 9.83
CA ASN A 104 -11.49 3.86 11.20
C ASN A 104 -11.01 5.31 11.38
N GLY A 105 -11.77 6.12 12.12
CA GLY A 105 -11.48 7.54 12.34
C GLY A 105 -10.12 7.83 12.97
N LYS A 106 -9.57 6.92 13.81
CA LYS A 106 -8.21 7.08 14.37
C LYS A 106 -7.15 6.95 13.27
N LYS A 107 -7.32 5.97 12.38
CA LYS A 107 -6.45 5.78 11.22
C LYS A 107 -6.58 6.95 10.24
N ALA A 108 -7.80 7.38 9.92
CA ALA A 108 -8.03 8.54 9.06
C ALA A 108 -7.39 9.82 9.60
N ARG A 109 -7.41 10.02 10.93
CA ARG A 109 -6.69 11.14 11.56
C ARG A 109 -5.18 11.05 11.34
N PHE A 110 -4.60 9.88 11.54
CA PHE A 110 -3.18 9.65 11.24
C PHE A 110 -2.84 9.91 9.78
N LEU A 111 -3.67 9.40 8.85
CA LEU A 111 -3.48 9.61 7.41
C LEU A 111 -3.46 11.10 7.04
N ARG A 112 -4.39 11.89 7.56
CA ARG A 112 -4.42 13.36 7.33
C ARG A 112 -3.17 14.04 7.88
N GLU A 113 -2.70 13.61 9.05
CA GLU A 113 -1.45 14.12 9.62
C GLU A 113 -0.24 13.72 8.77
N ALA A 114 -0.17 12.49 8.30
CA ALA A 114 0.90 12.03 7.41
C ALA A 114 0.92 12.81 6.09
N VAL A 115 -0.25 12.98 5.46
CA VAL A 115 -0.39 13.78 4.24
C VAL A 115 0.10 15.22 4.44
N ARG A 116 -0.28 15.85 5.56
CA ARG A 116 0.13 17.21 5.91
C ARG A 116 1.64 17.32 6.18
N SER A 117 2.16 16.44 7.05
CA SER A 117 3.56 16.47 7.50
C SER A 117 4.53 16.14 6.36
N LEU A 118 4.17 15.20 5.50
CA LEU A 118 4.95 14.79 4.33
C LEU A 118 4.67 15.67 3.10
N LYS A 119 3.78 16.66 3.18
CA LYS A 119 3.41 17.57 2.08
C LYS A 119 3.01 16.79 0.81
N LEU A 120 2.13 15.82 0.94
CA LEU A 120 1.66 14.97 -0.17
C LEU A 120 0.50 15.66 -0.90
N ALA A 121 0.81 16.49 -1.90
CA ALA A 121 -0.19 17.22 -2.69
C ALA A 121 -1.05 16.30 -3.57
N ASN A 122 -0.56 15.10 -3.85
CA ASN A 122 -1.18 14.09 -4.69
C ASN A 122 -2.01 13.04 -3.90
N VAL A 123 -2.26 13.26 -2.60
CA VAL A 123 -2.96 12.31 -1.75
C VAL A 123 -4.23 12.90 -1.16
N ARG A 124 -5.32 12.16 -1.25
CA ARG A 124 -6.61 12.44 -0.66
C ARG A 124 -6.95 11.36 0.37
N VAL A 125 -7.51 11.70 1.52
CA VAL A 125 -7.97 10.75 2.54
C VAL A 125 -9.50 10.71 2.52
N PHE A 126 -10.05 9.52 2.33
CA PHE A 126 -11.48 9.23 2.43
C PHE A 126 -11.75 8.42 3.69
N GLU A 127 -12.45 9.02 4.64
CA GLU A 127 -12.90 8.34 5.86
C GLU A 127 -14.31 7.80 5.64
N GLY A 128 -14.43 6.51 5.45
CA GLY A 128 -15.70 5.85 5.17
C GLY A 128 -15.51 4.41 4.72
N ARG A 129 -16.62 3.77 4.38
CA ARG A 129 -16.61 2.41 3.84
C ARG A 129 -16.21 2.42 2.37
N VAL A 130 -15.62 1.33 1.91
CA VAL A 130 -15.20 1.20 0.50
C VAL A 130 -16.36 1.34 -0.49
N GLN A 131 -17.56 0.94 -0.09
CA GLN A 131 -18.78 1.04 -0.91
C GLN A 131 -19.24 2.50 -1.12
N ASP A 132 -18.81 3.42 -0.25
CA ASP A 132 -19.23 4.83 -0.27
C ASP A 132 -18.22 5.71 -1.04
N VAL A 133 -17.12 5.13 -1.53
CA VAL A 133 -16.08 5.85 -2.26
C VAL A 133 -16.62 6.29 -3.63
N PRO A 134 -16.56 7.58 -3.96
CA PRO A 134 -17.07 8.05 -5.25
C PRO A 134 -16.05 7.86 -6.38
N GLY A 135 -16.56 7.64 -7.58
CA GLY A 135 -15.78 7.60 -8.81
C GLY A 135 -15.21 6.22 -9.14
N GLN A 136 -14.25 6.23 -10.06
CA GLN A 136 -13.51 5.06 -10.50
C GLN A 136 -12.02 5.36 -10.53
N PHE A 137 -11.20 4.30 -10.46
CA PHE A 137 -9.75 4.40 -10.38
C PHE A 137 -9.10 3.48 -11.41
N ASP A 138 -8.01 3.94 -12.00
CA ASP A 138 -7.21 3.14 -12.93
C ASP A 138 -6.49 1.98 -12.24
N CYS A 139 -6.16 2.18 -10.97
CA CYS A 139 -5.54 1.17 -10.13
C CYS A 139 -6.20 1.12 -8.76
N ILE A 140 -6.39 -0.07 -8.23
CA ILE A 140 -6.85 -0.27 -6.86
C ILE A 140 -5.84 -1.16 -6.14
N THR A 141 -5.43 -0.78 -4.95
CA THR A 141 -4.62 -1.63 -4.06
C THR A 141 -5.42 -2.02 -2.83
N ALA A 142 -5.18 -3.24 -2.36
CA ALA A 142 -5.67 -3.71 -1.07
C ALA A 142 -4.65 -4.67 -0.44
N ARG A 143 -4.33 -4.46 0.85
CA ARG A 143 -3.40 -5.29 1.60
C ARG A 143 -4.07 -5.87 2.84
N ALA A 144 -4.11 -7.21 2.94
CA ALA A 144 -4.63 -7.94 4.10
C ALA A 144 -6.01 -7.46 4.60
N PHE A 145 -6.88 -7.05 3.68
CA PHE A 145 -8.14 -6.37 3.99
C PHE A 145 -9.31 -7.36 4.13
N ALA A 146 -9.45 -8.31 3.17
CA ALA A 146 -10.51 -9.30 3.13
C ALA A 146 -10.16 -10.44 2.14
N THR A 147 -11.07 -11.37 1.87
CA THR A 147 -10.93 -12.30 0.76
C THR A 147 -11.01 -11.57 -0.59
N LEU A 148 -10.48 -12.16 -1.66
CA LEU A 148 -10.59 -11.57 -3.00
C LEU A 148 -12.05 -11.37 -3.41
N ALA A 149 -12.89 -12.35 -3.13
CA ALA A 149 -14.32 -12.30 -3.42
C ALA A 149 -15.01 -11.14 -2.71
N ASP A 150 -14.78 -10.96 -1.41
CA ASP A 150 -15.39 -9.87 -0.64
C ASP A 150 -14.94 -8.51 -1.16
N MET A 151 -13.63 -8.33 -1.39
CA MET A 151 -13.09 -7.07 -1.91
C MET A 151 -13.72 -6.68 -3.23
N LEU A 152 -13.83 -7.64 -4.17
CA LEU A 152 -14.39 -7.40 -5.50
C LEU A 152 -15.90 -7.18 -5.45
N ASN A 153 -16.63 -7.90 -4.58
CA ASN A 153 -18.06 -7.69 -4.39
C ASN A 153 -18.37 -6.31 -3.79
N TRP A 154 -17.52 -5.82 -2.86
CA TRP A 154 -17.76 -4.52 -2.21
C TRP A 154 -17.31 -3.33 -3.04
N ALA A 155 -16.25 -3.46 -3.78
CA ALA A 155 -15.58 -2.33 -4.43
C ALA A 155 -15.16 -2.59 -5.89
N GLY A 156 -15.58 -3.68 -6.51
CA GLY A 156 -15.23 -3.97 -7.91
C GLY A 156 -15.74 -2.92 -8.89
N GLY A 157 -16.85 -2.25 -8.57
CA GLY A 157 -17.37 -1.12 -9.36
C GLY A 157 -16.48 0.12 -9.37
N LEU A 158 -15.55 0.25 -8.41
CA LEU A 158 -14.57 1.34 -8.36
C LEU A 158 -13.42 1.16 -9.37
N LEU A 159 -13.24 -0.04 -9.93
CA LEU A 159 -12.22 -0.25 -10.95
C LEU A 159 -12.71 0.33 -12.29
N ALA A 160 -11.91 1.23 -12.88
CA ALA A 160 -12.15 1.75 -14.21
C ALA A 160 -12.02 0.65 -15.28
N ASP A 161 -12.61 0.86 -16.43
CA ASP A 161 -12.44 -0.06 -17.55
C ASP A 161 -10.99 -0.04 -18.04
N GLY A 162 -10.39 -1.22 -18.20
CA GLY A 162 -8.96 -1.36 -18.48
C GLY A 162 -8.04 -1.16 -17.26
N GLY A 163 -8.60 -0.83 -16.10
CA GLY A 163 -7.86 -0.68 -14.86
C GLY A 163 -7.34 -1.99 -14.27
N SER A 164 -6.50 -1.92 -13.24
CA SER A 164 -5.93 -3.07 -12.55
C SER A 164 -6.19 -3.04 -11.05
N TRP A 165 -6.57 -4.19 -10.51
CA TRP A 165 -6.62 -4.40 -9.07
C TRP A 165 -5.39 -5.15 -8.60
N LEU A 166 -4.67 -4.61 -7.65
CA LEU A 166 -3.44 -5.14 -7.08
C LEU A 166 -3.71 -5.63 -5.66
N ALA A 167 -4.03 -6.91 -5.50
CA ALA A 167 -4.26 -7.52 -4.20
C ALA A 167 -2.94 -8.07 -3.63
N MET A 168 -2.50 -7.50 -2.50
CA MET A 168 -1.32 -7.97 -1.78
C MET A 168 -1.73 -9.04 -0.75
N LYS A 169 -1.26 -10.25 -0.95
CA LYS A 169 -1.58 -11.41 -0.11
C LYS A 169 -0.31 -12.07 0.42
N GLY A 170 -0.42 -12.73 1.57
CA GLY A 170 0.58 -13.67 2.03
C GLY A 170 0.47 -14.98 1.24
N LYS A 171 0.02 -16.04 1.90
CA LYS A 171 -0.31 -17.29 1.20
C LYS A 171 -1.60 -17.12 0.40
N LEU A 172 -1.55 -17.51 -0.87
CA LEU A 172 -2.73 -17.62 -1.72
C LEU A 172 -3.29 -19.04 -1.61
N GLN A 173 -4.61 -19.16 -1.45
CA GLN A 173 -5.32 -20.45 -1.38
C GLN A 173 -6.11 -20.68 -2.66
N ASP A 174 -6.12 -21.92 -3.16
CA ASP A 174 -6.82 -22.28 -4.39
C ASP A 174 -8.33 -21.99 -4.30
N GLU A 175 -8.91 -22.17 -3.12
CA GLU A 175 -10.31 -21.85 -2.85
C GLU A 175 -10.62 -20.36 -3.05
N GLU A 176 -9.67 -19.48 -2.72
CA GLU A 176 -9.82 -18.03 -2.88
C GLU A 176 -9.80 -17.63 -4.37
N ILE A 177 -9.01 -18.33 -5.17
CA ILE A 177 -8.98 -18.17 -6.63
C ILE A 177 -10.32 -18.69 -7.24
N ALA A 178 -10.77 -19.85 -6.81
CA ALA A 178 -12.01 -20.47 -7.32
C ALA A 178 -13.27 -19.65 -6.96
N ALA A 179 -13.23 -18.86 -5.88
CA ALA A 179 -14.32 -18.01 -5.43
C ALA A 179 -14.37 -16.65 -6.11
N LEU A 180 -13.55 -16.40 -7.14
CA LEU A 180 -13.50 -15.10 -7.81
C LEU A 180 -14.87 -14.77 -8.44
N PRO A 181 -15.44 -13.55 -8.20
CA PRO A 181 -16.74 -13.18 -8.75
C PRO A 181 -16.73 -13.13 -10.29
N ALA A 182 -17.85 -13.49 -10.90
CA ALA A 182 -18.06 -13.33 -12.34
C ALA A 182 -17.83 -11.86 -12.75
N GLY A 183 -17.20 -11.65 -13.90
CA GLY A 183 -16.81 -10.31 -14.38
C GLY A 183 -15.39 -9.88 -13.97
N PHE A 184 -14.66 -10.71 -13.24
CA PHE A 184 -13.24 -10.49 -12.93
C PHE A 184 -12.41 -11.71 -13.33
N ARG A 185 -11.16 -11.48 -13.70
CA ARG A 185 -10.17 -12.52 -13.99
C ARG A 185 -8.84 -12.18 -13.36
N ILE A 186 -8.12 -13.18 -12.89
CA ILE A 186 -6.73 -13.03 -12.52
C ILE A 186 -5.91 -12.98 -13.80
N GLU A 187 -5.16 -11.89 -13.97
CA GLU A 187 -4.24 -11.72 -15.10
C GLU A 187 -2.87 -12.31 -14.76
N GLN A 188 -2.41 -12.06 -13.52
CA GLN A 188 -1.11 -12.54 -13.05
C GLN A 188 -1.15 -12.83 -11.55
N THR A 189 -0.34 -13.80 -11.14
CA THR A 189 0.01 -14.04 -9.74
C THR A 189 1.53 -14.03 -9.65
N LEU A 190 2.09 -13.10 -8.89
CA LEU A 190 3.51 -12.86 -8.78
C LEU A 190 3.97 -13.09 -7.35
N ALA A 191 4.97 -13.94 -7.16
CA ALA A 191 5.67 -14.03 -5.88
C ALA A 191 6.56 -12.80 -5.70
N LEU A 192 6.41 -12.10 -4.58
CA LEU A 192 7.20 -10.92 -4.25
C LEU A 192 8.35 -11.30 -3.31
N ALA A 193 9.57 -11.08 -3.77
CA ALA A 193 10.77 -11.21 -2.95
C ALA A 193 11.01 -9.90 -2.19
N VAL A 194 10.41 -9.76 -0.99
CA VAL A 194 10.59 -8.59 -0.15
C VAL A 194 11.76 -8.81 0.81
N PRO A 195 12.84 -8.01 0.70
CA PRO A 195 14.02 -8.18 1.52
C PRO A 195 13.74 -8.10 3.02
N ARG A 196 14.40 -8.94 3.82
CA ARG A 196 14.31 -8.96 5.29
C ARG A 196 12.92 -9.24 5.84
N THR A 197 12.02 -9.83 5.04
CA THR A 197 10.71 -10.31 5.52
C THR A 197 10.66 -11.83 5.54
N VAL A 198 9.88 -12.37 6.47
CA VAL A 198 9.62 -13.81 6.58
C VAL A 198 8.21 -14.10 6.08
N GLY A 199 8.04 -15.23 5.41
CA GLY A 199 6.77 -15.70 4.85
C GLY A 199 6.57 -15.28 3.39
N GLU A 200 5.62 -15.96 2.77
CA GLU A 200 5.27 -15.73 1.37
C GLU A 200 4.60 -14.37 1.18
N ARG A 201 4.83 -13.77 0.03
CA ARG A 201 4.19 -12.55 -0.43
C ARG A 201 3.82 -12.72 -1.89
N HIS A 202 2.58 -12.43 -2.21
CA HIS A 202 2.06 -12.49 -3.57
C HIS A 202 1.37 -11.19 -3.94
N LEU A 203 1.58 -10.78 -5.17
CA LEU A 203 0.77 -9.78 -5.83
C LEU A 203 -0.16 -10.49 -6.82
N ILE A 204 -1.45 -10.30 -6.64
CA ILE A 204 -2.47 -10.82 -7.55
C ILE A 204 -3.00 -9.64 -8.34
N VAL A 205 -2.76 -9.68 -9.65
CA VAL A 205 -3.26 -8.67 -10.59
C VAL A 205 -4.59 -9.16 -11.16
N ILE A 206 -5.65 -8.39 -10.90
CA ILE A 206 -7.00 -8.73 -11.32
C ILE A 206 -7.50 -7.64 -12.27
N ARG A 207 -8.23 -8.06 -13.32
CA ARG A 207 -8.88 -7.21 -14.31
C ARG A 207 -10.36 -7.51 -14.36
N LYS A 208 -11.14 -6.56 -14.87
CA LYS A 208 -12.47 -6.87 -15.39
C LYS A 208 -12.34 -7.85 -16.55
N ALA A 209 -13.25 -8.85 -16.62
CA ALA A 209 -13.29 -9.88 -17.67
C ALA A 209 -13.76 -9.31 -19.02
#